data_836d3a986400552c6592df847a23080e
#
_entry.id   836d3a986400552c6592df847a23080e
#
_cell.length_a   1.000
_cell.length_b   1.000
_cell.length_c   1.000
_cell.angle_alpha   90.00
_cell.angle_beta   90.00
_cell.angle_gamma   90.00
#
_symmetry.space_group_name_H-M   'P 1'
#
loop_
_entity.id
_entity.type
_entity.pdbx_description
1 polymer ?
#
loop_
_entity_poly.entity_id
_entity_poly.type
_entity_poly.pdbx_seq_one_letter_code
_entity_poly.pdbx_strand_id
1 'polypeptide(L)'
;MKDDRRRRRKPRAVLLPDTNPRRFVVTRRPRLSKLTDYPELDFADYERRLASLQGVLQLIQQAYLGSSERALIVLEGWDTAGKGGVVRRLGWALDPRSFKVHPISAPDQHERAEHYLQRFWRHLPQNGQIVVFDRSWYGRVLVERVEGFATEAEWRRAYREINEFERVLTDSGVSDQAIPAHYSR
;
A
#
# COMPACT_ATOMS: atom_id res chain seq x y z
N MET A 1 21.72 -33.49 -35.70
CA MET A 1 21.31 -33.13 -34.36
C MET A 1 21.57 -31.63 -34.20
N LYS A 2 20.55 -30.78 -34.52
CA LYS A 2 20.67 -29.31 -34.53
C LYS A 2 20.28 -28.78 -33.15
N ASP A 3 21.24 -28.15 -32.50
CA ASP A 3 21.09 -27.49 -31.19
C ASP A 3 20.29 -26.20 -31.37
N ASP A 4 18.97 -26.26 -31.02
CA ASP A 4 18.05 -25.12 -31.05
C ASP A 4 18.13 -24.38 -29.69
N ARG A 5 19.19 -23.59 -29.51
CA ARG A 5 19.32 -22.66 -28.40
C ARG A 5 18.34 -21.52 -28.60
N ARG A 6 17.11 -21.70 -28.18
CA ARG A 6 16.12 -20.60 -28.00
C ARG A 6 16.74 -19.50 -27.16
N ARG A 7 17.25 -18.46 -27.82
CA ARG A 7 17.64 -17.19 -27.19
C ARG A 7 16.44 -16.65 -26.46
N ARG A 8 16.42 -16.82 -25.13
CA ARG A 8 15.48 -16.11 -24.26
C ARG A 8 15.70 -14.62 -24.49
N ARG A 9 14.79 -13.97 -25.20
CA ARG A 9 14.75 -12.51 -25.31
C ARG A 9 14.60 -11.96 -23.89
N LYS A 10 15.58 -11.21 -23.42
CA LYS A 10 15.45 -10.41 -22.18
C LYS A 10 14.19 -9.56 -22.33
N PRO A 11 13.33 -9.50 -21.30
CA PRO A 11 12.16 -8.63 -21.35
C PRO A 11 12.64 -7.21 -21.63
N ARG A 12 12.00 -6.56 -22.59
CA ARG A 12 12.28 -5.16 -22.95
C ARG A 12 11.99 -4.33 -21.72
N ALA A 13 12.98 -3.60 -21.20
CA ALA A 13 12.80 -2.70 -20.09
C ALA A 13 11.61 -1.77 -20.41
N VAL A 14 10.55 -1.87 -19.66
CA VAL A 14 9.40 -0.95 -19.75
C VAL A 14 9.93 0.38 -19.26
N LEU A 15 10.10 1.35 -20.14
CA LEU A 15 10.36 2.73 -19.77
C LEU A 15 9.09 3.24 -19.07
N LEU A 16 9.08 3.18 -17.74
CA LEU A 16 8.08 3.86 -16.94
C LEU A 16 8.18 5.36 -17.25
N PRO A 17 7.05 6.06 -17.46
CA PRO A 17 7.07 7.50 -17.56
C PRO A 17 7.79 8.04 -16.32
N ASP A 18 8.58 9.10 -16.48
CA ASP A 18 9.52 9.68 -15.50
C ASP A 18 8.86 9.92 -14.12
N THR A 19 8.62 8.83 -13.43
CA THR A 19 8.14 8.81 -12.04
C THR A 19 9.38 8.80 -11.16
N ASN A 20 10.01 9.99 -11.02
CA ASN A 20 11.08 10.14 -10.05
C ASN A 20 10.51 9.84 -8.66
N PRO A 21 10.80 8.67 -8.05
CA PRO A 21 10.22 8.29 -6.77
C PRO A 21 10.58 9.29 -5.67
N ARG A 22 11.67 10.06 -5.83
CA ARG A 22 12.06 11.13 -4.91
C ARG A 22 11.04 12.28 -4.84
N ARG A 23 10.16 12.44 -5.83
CA ARG A 23 9.06 13.41 -5.79
C ARG A 23 8.00 13.08 -4.75
N PHE A 24 7.89 11.81 -4.38
CA PHE A 24 6.88 11.30 -3.44
C PHE A 24 7.45 11.02 -2.05
N VAL A 25 8.79 11.11 -1.88
CA VAL A 25 9.43 10.96 -0.57
C VAL A 25 9.36 12.28 0.18
N VAL A 26 8.53 12.34 1.20
CA VAL A 26 8.43 13.49 2.10
C VAL A 26 9.60 13.46 3.07
N THR A 27 10.65 14.23 2.80
CA THR A 27 11.86 14.32 3.63
C THR A 27 11.71 15.18 4.89
N ARG A 28 10.60 15.92 5.02
CA ARG A 28 10.27 16.75 6.20
C ARG A 28 8.84 16.46 6.62
N ARG A 29 8.58 16.51 7.94
CA ARG A 29 7.20 16.40 8.46
C ARG A 29 6.30 17.41 7.76
N PRO A 30 5.32 16.99 6.97
CA PRO A 30 4.39 17.92 6.34
C PRO A 30 3.58 18.62 7.44
N ARG A 31 3.45 19.94 7.34
CA ARG A 31 2.47 20.66 8.15
C ARG A 31 1.12 20.49 7.48
N LEU A 32 0.19 19.79 8.12
CA LEU A 32 -1.15 19.54 7.58
C LEU A 32 -1.87 20.82 7.18
N SER A 33 -1.64 21.93 7.90
CA SER A 33 -2.17 23.25 7.56
C SER A 33 -1.66 23.84 6.25
N LYS A 34 -0.61 23.27 5.65
CA LYS A 34 -0.07 23.69 4.35
C LYS A 34 -0.48 22.76 3.20
N LEU A 35 -1.25 21.72 3.48
CA LEU A 35 -1.73 20.75 2.48
C LEU A 35 -3.12 21.13 1.92
N THR A 36 -3.55 22.38 2.10
CA THR A 36 -4.89 22.83 1.71
C THR A 36 -4.98 23.26 0.24
N ASP A 37 -3.86 23.48 -0.43
CA ASP A 37 -3.84 23.98 -1.82
C ASP A 37 -3.54 22.81 -2.78
N TYR A 38 -4.52 21.95 -3.02
CA TYR A 38 -4.46 21.06 -4.16
C TYR A 38 -5.00 21.77 -5.39
N PRO A 39 -4.24 21.85 -6.50
CA PRO A 39 -4.77 22.42 -7.73
C PRO A 39 -6.00 21.60 -8.14
N GLU A 40 -7.10 22.28 -8.40
CA GLU A 40 -8.27 21.67 -9.02
C GLU A 40 -7.84 21.11 -10.38
N LEU A 41 -8.04 19.81 -10.57
CA LEU A 41 -7.83 19.17 -11.87
C LEU A 41 -9.14 19.28 -12.65
N ASP A 42 -9.07 19.73 -13.88
CA ASP A 42 -10.15 19.56 -14.83
C ASP A 42 -10.50 18.06 -14.96
N PHE A 43 -11.78 17.76 -15.11
CA PHE A 43 -12.27 16.37 -15.13
C PHE A 43 -11.64 15.55 -16.25
N ALA A 44 -11.46 16.12 -17.43
CA ALA A 44 -10.83 15.44 -18.57
C ALA A 44 -9.35 15.15 -18.31
N ASP A 45 -8.64 16.06 -17.65
CA ASP A 45 -7.25 15.85 -17.21
C ASP A 45 -7.15 14.78 -16.15
N TYR A 46 -8.09 14.76 -15.22
CA TYR A 46 -8.15 13.73 -14.19
C TYR A 46 -8.34 12.34 -14.81
N GLU A 47 -9.32 12.16 -15.70
CA GLU A 47 -9.58 10.87 -16.35
C GLU A 47 -8.38 10.38 -17.16
N ARG A 48 -7.77 11.26 -17.94
CA ARG A 48 -6.58 10.97 -18.75
C ARG A 48 -5.41 10.50 -17.87
N ARG A 49 -5.14 11.22 -16.78
CA ARG A 49 -4.07 10.85 -15.82
C ARG A 49 -4.37 9.55 -15.10
N LEU A 50 -5.62 9.35 -14.68
CA LEU A 50 -6.05 8.12 -14.03
C LEU A 50 -5.86 6.92 -14.95
N ALA A 51 -6.33 7.00 -16.20
CA ALA A 51 -6.16 5.93 -17.19
C ALA A 51 -4.68 5.60 -17.45
N SER A 52 -3.84 6.64 -17.57
CA SER A 52 -2.39 6.46 -17.71
C SER A 52 -1.76 5.75 -16.51
N LEU A 53 -2.10 6.14 -15.29
CA LEU A 53 -1.59 5.52 -14.06
C LEU A 53 -2.09 4.08 -13.91
N GLN A 54 -3.35 3.81 -14.25
CA GLN A 54 -3.91 2.46 -14.25
C GLN A 54 -3.18 1.55 -15.25
N GLY A 55 -2.85 2.05 -16.43
CA GLY A 55 -2.02 1.33 -17.39
C GLY A 55 -0.63 0.99 -16.85
N VAL A 56 0.02 1.93 -16.14
CA VAL A 56 1.31 1.69 -15.50
C VAL A 56 1.19 0.62 -14.39
N LEU A 57 0.15 0.69 -13.57
CA LEU A 57 -0.10 -0.31 -12.53
C LEU A 57 -0.29 -1.72 -13.09
N GLN A 58 -1.00 -1.85 -14.22
CA GLN A 58 -1.14 -3.13 -14.94
C GLN A 58 0.21 -3.68 -15.40
N LEU A 59 1.07 -2.83 -15.95
CA LEU A 59 2.42 -3.23 -16.37
C LEU A 59 3.28 -3.67 -15.18
N ILE A 60 3.20 -2.96 -14.05
CA ILE A 60 3.89 -3.35 -12.81
C ILE A 60 3.39 -4.70 -12.33
N GLN A 61 2.08 -4.90 -12.28
CA GLN A 61 1.50 -6.17 -11.86
C GLN A 61 1.93 -7.32 -12.79
N GLN A 62 1.93 -7.10 -14.09
CA GLN A 62 2.41 -8.10 -15.06
C GLN A 62 3.91 -8.45 -14.84
N ALA A 63 4.73 -7.45 -14.50
CA ALA A 63 6.13 -7.67 -14.19
C ALA A 63 6.32 -8.47 -12.89
N TYR A 64 5.41 -8.31 -11.92
CA TYR A 64 5.43 -9.05 -10.66
C TYR A 64 5.02 -10.51 -10.85
N LEU A 65 4.10 -10.80 -11.78
CA LEU A 65 3.68 -12.16 -12.07
C LEU A 65 4.87 -13.02 -12.52
N GLY A 66 5.14 -14.08 -11.78
CA GLY A 66 6.27 -14.97 -12.03
C GLY A 66 7.64 -14.46 -11.54
N SER A 67 7.65 -13.36 -10.78
CA SER A 67 8.82 -12.85 -10.06
C SER A 67 8.72 -13.11 -8.56
N SER A 68 9.79 -12.77 -7.82
CA SER A 68 9.76 -12.74 -6.34
C SER A 68 9.26 -11.40 -5.79
N GLU A 69 8.98 -10.43 -6.66
CA GLU A 69 8.51 -9.11 -6.28
C GLU A 69 7.11 -9.17 -5.65
N ARG A 70 6.90 -8.36 -4.64
CA ARG A 70 5.63 -8.26 -3.92
C ARG A 70 5.47 -6.87 -3.33
N ALA A 71 4.25 -6.37 -3.32
CA ALA A 71 3.98 -5.04 -2.80
C ALA A 71 2.88 -5.06 -1.74
N LEU A 72 3.06 -4.22 -0.74
CA LEU A 72 2.09 -3.96 0.31
C LEU A 72 1.74 -2.48 0.32
N ILE A 73 0.46 -2.17 0.17
CA ILE A 73 -0.07 -0.81 0.21
C ILE A 73 -0.92 -0.67 1.46
N VAL A 74 -0.60 0.30 2.28
CA VAL A 74 -1.32 0.62 3.51
C VAL A 74 -2.07 1.93 3.33
N LEU A 75 -3.38 1.92 3.54
CA LEU A 75 -4.23 3.10 3.46
C LEU A 75 -4.68 3.50 4.87
N GLU A 76 -4.27 4.70 5.30
CA GLU A 76 -4.68 5.26 6.58
C GLU A 76 -5.32 6.64 6.37
N GLY A 77 -6.22 7.01 7.27
CA GLY A 77 -6.89 8.29 7.26
C GLY A 77 -8.31 8.23 7.81
N TRP A 78 -8.95 9.40 7.90
CA TRP A 78 -10.32 9.56 8.38
C TRP A 78 -11.33 8.78 7.51
N ASP A 79 -12.52 8.50 8.04
CA ASP A 79 -13.52 7.67 7.35
C ASP A 79 -13.95 8.26 5.99
N THR A 80 -13.98 9.56 5.84
CA THR A 80 -14.34 10.25 4.59
C THR A 80 -13.16 10.63 3.72
N ALA A 81 -11.94 10.20 4.06
CA ALA A 81 -10.69 10.61 3.38
C ALA A 81 -10.47 10.01 1.98
N GLY A 82 -11.44 9.27 1.44
CA GLY A 82 -11.37 8.74 0.07
C GLY A 82 -10.67 7.39 -0.08
N LYS A 83 -10.29 6.69 1.01
CA LYS A 83 -9.64 5.37 0.97
C LYS A 83 -10.37 4.38 0.07
N GLY A 84 -11.68 4.21 0.27
CA GLY A 84 -12.50 3.33 -0.57
C GLY A 84 -12.51 3.71 -2.06
N GLY A 85 -12.38 5.02 -2.37
CA GLY A 85 -12.22 5.51 -3.73
C GLY A 85 -10.89 5.08 -4.36
N VAL A 86 -9.81 5.09 -3.60
CA VAL A 86 -8.48 4.60 -4.04
C VAL A 86 -8.55 3.09 -4.27
N VAL A 87 -9.06 2.31 -3.29
CA VAL A 87 -9.22 0.85 -3.41
C VAL A 87 -10.00 0.48 -4.66
N ARG A 88 -11.12 1.17 -4.93
CA ARG A 88 -11.93 0.92 -6.13
C ARG A 88 -11.16 1.16 -7.42
N ARG A 89 -10.39 2.26 -7.51
CA ARG A 89 -9.58 2.58 -8.70
C ARG A 89 -8.45 1.59 -8.93
N LEU A 90 -7.83 1.09 -7.85
CA LEU A 90 -6.87 -0.01 -7.92
C LEU A 90 -7.54 -1.30 -8.41
N GLY A 91 -8.71 -1.65 -7.86
CA GLY A 91 -9.45 -2.86 -8.23
C GLY A 91 -9.96 -2.85 -9.68
N TRP A 92 -10.20 -1.67 -10.28
CA TRP A 92 -10.55 -1.58 -11.70
C TRP A 92 -9.35 -1.79 -12.63
N ALA A 93 -8.13 -1.54 -12.13
CA ALA A 93 -6.91 -1.64 -12.93
C ALA A 93 -6.22 -3.00 -12.79
N LEU A 94 -6.28 -3.62 -11.61
CA LEU A 94 -5.47 -4.75 -11.25
C LEU A 94 -6.22 -6.09 -11.35
N ASP A 95 -5.52 -7.13 -11.80
CA ASP A 95 -6.06 -8.49 -11.90
C ASP A 95 -6.29 -9.06 -10.49
N PRO A 96 -7.52 -9.48 -10.15
CA PRO A 96 -7.87 -9.96 -8.82
C PRO A 96 -7.16 -11.27 -8.41
N ARG A 97 -6.55 -11.99 -9.34
CA ARG A 97 -5.79 -13.22 -9.04
C ARG A 97 -4.52 -12.94 -8.25
N SER A 98 -3.92 -11.76 -8.46
CA SER A 98 -2.69 -11.33 -7.76
C SER A 98 -2.85 -10.00 -7.00
N PHE A 99 -4.06 -9.48 -6.91
CA PHE A 99 -4.41 -8.29 -6.15
C PHE A 99 -5.44 -8.63 -5.06
N LYS A 100 -5.12 -8.28 -3.81
CA LYS A 100 -6.02 -8.55 -2.68
C LYS A 100 -6.20 -7.29 -1.84
N VAL A 101 -7.39 -7.11 -1.32
CA VAL A 101 -7.73 -6.03 -0.38
C VAL A 101 -8.22 -6.64 0.91
N HIS A 102 -7.62 -6.22 2.02
CA HIS A 102 -8.02 -6.61 3.36
C HIS A 102 -8.56 -5.38 4.10
N PRO A 103 -9.90 -5.26 4.24
CA PRO A 103 -10.50 -4.26 5.11
C PRO A 103 -10.25 -4.67 6.56
N ILE A 104 -9.63 -3.78 7.34
CA ILE A 104 -9.30 -4.04 8.74
C ILE A 104 -10.35 -3.38 9.62
N SER A 105 -11.13 -4.20 10.29
CA SER A 105 -12.12 -3.83 11.29
C SER A 105 -11.59 -3.97 12.72
N ALA A 106 -12.44 -3.71 13.72
CA ALA A 106 -12.12 -4.02 15.10
C ALA A 106 -11.75 -5.51 15.26
N PRO A 107 -10.75 -5.84 16.10
CA PRO A 107 -10.33 -7.22 16.28
C PRO A 107 -11.46 -8.07 16.90
N ASP A 108 -11.62 -9.28 16.41
CA ASP A 108 -12.53 -10.27 16.99
C ASP A 108 -11.99 -10.84 18.33
N GLN A 109 -12.71 -11.78 18.94
CA GLN A 109 -12.31 -12.35 20.22
C GLN A 109 -10.99 -13.13 20.13
N HIS A 110 -10.75 -13.82 19.03
CA HIS A 110 -9.53 -14.59 18.80
C HIS A 110 -8.33 -13.66 18.59
N GLU A 111 -8.50 -12.66 17.74
CA GLU A 111 -7.47 -11.66 17.44
C GLU A 111 -7.08 -10.81 18.68
N ARG A 112 -8.01 -10.60 19.63
CA ARG A 112 -7.72 -9.93 20.91
C ARG A 112 -6.86 -10.75 21.84
N ALA A 113 -6.87 -12.08 21.73
CA ALA A 113 -6.02 -12.96 22.50
C ALA A 113 -4.59 -13.08 21.96
N GLU A 114 -4.34 -12.57 20.78
CA GLU A 114 -3.05 -12.61 20.12
C GLU A 114 -2.35 -11.24 20.12
N HIS A 115 -1.08 -11.23 19.74
CA HIS A 115 -0.39 -9.97 19.49
C HIS A 115 -1.03 -9.24 18.31
N TYR A 116 -1.32 -7.94 18.45
CA TYR A 116 -2.09 -7.16 17.46
C TYR A 116 -1.52 -7.21 16.04
N LEU A 117 -0.20 -7.44 15.85
CA LEU A 117 0.41 -7.59 14.54
C LEU A 117 0.12 -8.95 13.89
N GLN A 118 -0.32 -9.97 14.66
CA GLN A 118 -0.53 -11.32 14.17
C GLN A 118 -1.56 -11.38 13.04
N ARG A 119 -2.63 -10.61 13.15
CA ARG A 119 -3.68 -10.53 12.13
C ARG A 119 -3.17 -10.04 10.78
N PHE A 120 -2.14 -9.18 10.77
CA PHE A 120 -1.53 -8.65 9.55
C PHE A 120 -0.55 -9.63 8.93
N TRP A 121 0.21 -10.38 9.75
CA TRP A 121 1.12 -11.42 9.27
C TRP A 121 0.43 -12.45 8.38
N ARG A 122 -0.83 -12.80 8.70
CA ARG A 122 -1.62 -13.79 7.96
C ARG A 122 -1.99 -13.34 6.55
N HIS A 123 -1.93 -12.06 6.29
CA HIS A 123 -2.39 -11.44 5.05
C HIS A 123 -1.28 -10.76 4.25
N LEU A 124 -0.03 -11.02 4.59
CA LEU A 124 1.11 -10.47 3.85
C LEU A 124 1.14 -11.00 2.41
N PRO A 125 1.66 -10.18 1.45
CA PRO A 125 1.71 -10.57 0.06
C PRO A 125 2.67 -11.74 -0.16
N GLN A 126 2.25 -12.69 -0.97
CA GLN A 126 3.10 -13.72 -1.55
C GLN A 126 3.82 -13.18 -2.79
N ASN A 127 4.83 -13.92 -3.29
CA ASN A 127 5.52 -13.56 -4.52
C ASN A 127 4.54 -13.31 -5.67
N GLY A 128 4.72 -12.22 -6.40
CA GLY A 128 3.85 -11.81 -7.50
C GLY A 128 2.56 -11.11 -7.07
N GLN A 129 2.34 -10.88 -5.77
CA GLN A 129 1.11 -10.27 -5.27
C GLN A 129 1.26 -8.81 -4.88
N ILE A 130 0.17 -8.07 -5.07
CA ILE A 130 -0.06 -6.73 -4.52
C ILE A 130 -1.20 -6.83 -3.50
N VAL A 131 -0.93 -6.48 -2.27
CA VAL A 131 -1.92 -6.49 -1.18
C VAL A 131 -2.18 -5.07 -0.70
N VAL A 132 -3.43 -4.75 -0.43
CA VAL A 132 -3.85 -3.47 0.17
C VAL A 132 -4.48 -3.75 1.52
N PHE A 133 -4.01 -3.08 2.56
CA PHE A 133 -4.72 -2.96 3.82
C PHE A 133 -5.50 -1.64 3.84
N ASP A 134 -6.83 -1.71 3.93
CA ASP A 134 -7.68 -0.56 4.25
C ASP A 134 -7.80 -0.47 5.77
N ARG A 135 -7.05 0.45 6.36
CA ARG A 135 -6.58 0.52 7.75
C ARG A 135 -5.51 -0.56 8.05
N SER A 136 -4.72 -0.33 9.09
CA SER A 136 -3.55 -1.17 9.36
C SER A 136 -3.17 -1.24 10.83
N TRP A 137 -1.97 -1.71 11.09
CA TRP A 137 -1.32 -1.72 12.41
C TRP A 137 -1.16 -0.34 13.03
N TYR A 138 -1.19 0.73 12.23
CA TYR A 138 -1.20 2.10 12.76
C TYR A 138 -2.43 2.40 13.61
N GLY A 139 -3.52 1.63 13.46
CA GLY A 139 -4.70 1.69 14.32
C GLY A 139 -4.36 1.62 15.81
N ARG A 140 -3.32 0.84 16.21
CA ARG A 140 -2.86 0.71 17.60
C ARG A 140 -2.45 2.06 18.22
N VAL A 141 -1.79 2.93 17.44
CA VAL A 141 -1.31 4.24 17.90
C VAL A 141 -2.23 5.39 17.50
N LEU A 142 -3.23 5.12 16.68
CA LEU A 142 -4.26 6.08 16.23
C LEU A 142 -5.58 5.83 16.95
N VAL A 143 -6.49 5.11 16.31
CA VAL A 143 -7.86 4.95 16.80
C VAL A 143 -7.91 4.17 18.11
N GLU A 144 -7.16 3.09 18.27
CA GLU A 144 -7.21 2.28 19.50
C GLU A 144 -6.67 3.03 20.72
N ARG A 145 -5.68 3.91 20.52
CA ARG A 145 -5.18 4.82 21.54
C ARG A 145 -6.23 5.85 21.94
N VAL A 146 -6.89 6.46 20.96
CA VAL A 146 -7.85 7.56 21.19
C VAL A 146 -9.12 7.04 21.85
N GLU A 147 -9.61 5.88 21.39
CA GLU A 147 -10.83 5.23 21.90
C GLU A 147 -10.59 4.43 23.21
N GLY A 148 -9.35 4.36 23.68
CA GLY A 148 -9.02 3.64 24.92
C GLY A 148 -9.06 2.10 24.77
N PHE A 149 -9.00 1.57 23.55
CA PHE A 149 -8.95 0.13 23.30
C PHE A 149 -7.55 -0.49 23.52
N ALA A 150 -6.53 0.35 23.50
CA ALA A 150 -5.17 -0.01 23.86
C ALA A 150 -4.73 0.70 25.12
N THR A 151 -4.12 -0.03 26.05
CA THR A 151 -3.53 0.54 27.27
C THR A 151 -2.34 1.43 26.91
N GLU A 152 -1.94 2.30 27.85
CA GLU A 152 -0.81 3.21 27.64
C GLU A 152 0.50 2.44 27.35
N ALA A 153 0.72 1.34 28.04
CA ALA A 153 1.90 0.49 27.82
C ALA A 153 1.91 -0.12 26.40
N GLU A 154 0.75 -0.53 25.90
CA GLU A 154 0.60 -1.15 24.58
C GLU A 154 0.85 -0.15 23.45
N TRP A 155 0.16 1.00 23.43
CA TRP A 155 0.37 1.95 22.35
C TRP A 155 1.73 2.64 22.39
N ARG A 156 2.34 2.82 23.57
CA ARG A 156 3.73 3.33 23.65
C ARG A 156 4.73 2.35 23.06
N ARG A 157 4.58 1.06 23.34
CA ARG A 157 5.42 0.00 22.79
C ARG A 157 5.24 -0.14 21.27
N ALA A 158 4.01 0.06 20.78
CA ALA A 158 3.66 -0.13 19.39
C ALA A 158 4.46 0.75 18.41
N TYR A 159 4.92 1.94 18.81
CA TYR A 159 5.78 2.76 17.94
C TYR A 159 7.07 2.03 17.53
N ARG A 160 7.69 1.31 18.45
CA ARG A 160 8.90 0.52 18.15
C ARG A 160 8.54 -0.73 17.38
N GLU A 161 7.50 -1.43 17.80
CA GLU A 161 7.04 -2.67 17.18
C GLU A 161 6.65 -2.48 15.72
N ILE A 162 5.98 -1.39 15.38
CA ILE A 162 5.61 -1.04 13.99
C ILE A 162 6.88 -0.81 13.16
N ASN A 163 7.82 -0.02 13.63
CA ASN A 163 9.06 0.23 12.91
C ASN A 163 9.87 -1.05 12.67
N GLU A 164 9.93 -1.94 13.66
CA GLU A 164 10.61 -3.24 13.52
C GLU A 164 9.88 -4.17 12.56
N PHE A 165 8.55 -4.19 12.61
CA PHE A 165 7.72 -4.96 11.69
C PHE A 165 7.91 -4.52 10.24
N GLU A 166 7.83 -3.23 9.96
CA GLU A 166 8.03 -2.68 8.62
C GLU A 166 9.46 -2.93 8.12
N ARG A 167 10.48 -2.82 9.00
CA ARG A 167 11.84 -3.18 8.64
C ARG A 167 11.97 -4.64 8.24
N VAL A 168 11.36 -5.57 9.00
CA VAL A 168 11.37 -7.00 8.65
C VAL A 168 10.69 -7.24 7.30
N LEU A 169 9.59 -6.54 7.00
CA LEU A 169 8.91 -6.65 5.71
C LEU A 169 9.83 -6.18 4.57
N THR A 170 10.43 -5.02 4.69
CA THR A 170 11.33 -4.45 3.66
C THR A 170 12.59 -5.28 3.48
N ASP A 171 13.22 -5.74 4.57
CA ASP A 171 14.40 -6.61 4.53
C ASP A 171 14.06 -7.98 3.87
N SER A 172 12.82 -8.44 3.97
CA SER A 172 12.35 -9.66 3.30
C SER A 172 11.95 -9.46 1.82
N GLY A 173 12.12 -8.25 1.27
CA GLY A 173 11.83 -7.93 -0.12
C GLY A 173 10.37 -7.56 -0.40
N VAL A 174 9.61 -7.15 0.62
CA VAL A 174 8.30 -6.54 0.42
C VAL A 174 8.50 -5.06 0.13
N SER A 175 8.04 -4.60 -1.03
CA SER A 175 7.93 -3.16 -1.31
C SER A 175 6.77 -2.59 -0.51
N ASP A 176 7.08 -1.86 0.55
CA ASP A 176 6.09 -1.25 1.44
C ASP A 176 5.82 0.21 1.05
N GLN A 177 4.53 0.57 0.91
CA GLN A 177 4.07 1.90 0.58
C GLN A 177 2.91 2.31 1.50
N ALA A 178 3.20 3.17 2.47
CA ALA A 178 2.16 3.80 3.28
C ALA A 178 1.59 5.03 2.57
N ILE A 179 0.31 5.01 2.27
CA ILE A 179 -0.39 6.13 1.62
C ILE A 179 -1.34 6.76 2.65
N PRO A 180 -0.99 7.91 3.24
CA PRO A 180 -1.91 8.65 4.07
C PRO A 180 -3.04 9.22 3.19
N ALA A 181 -4.28 8.86 3.49
CA ALA A 181 -5.43 9.44 2.82
C ALA A 181 -5.84 10.74 3.56
N HIS A 182 -5.78 11.86 2.85
CA HIS A 182 -6.26 13.15 3.31
C HIS A 182 -7.49 13.57 2.52
N TYR A 183 -8.50 14.06 3.24
CA TYR A 183 -9.60 14.79 2.63
C TYR A 183 -9.41 16.27 2.90
N SER A 184 -9.24 17.06 1.84
CA SER A 184 -9.42 18.52 1.89
C SER A 184 -10.89 18.81 1.56
N ARG A 185 -11.58 19.55 2.44
CA ARG A 185 -12.87 20.14 2.13
C ARG A 185 -12.67 21.34 1.22
#